data_3cbef7303066bcc6202b45387b565f29
#
_entry.id   3cbef7303066bcc6202b45387b565f29
#
_cell.length_a   1.000
_cell.length_b   1.000
_cell.length_c   1.000
_cell.angle_alpha   90.00
_cell.angle_beta   90.00
_cell.angle_gamma   90.00
#
_symmetry.space_group_name_H-M   'P 1'
#
loop_
_entity.id
_entity.type
_entity.pdbx_description
1 polymer ?
#
loop_
_entity_poly.entity_id
_entity_poly.type
_entity_poly.pdbx_seq_one_letter_code
_entity_poly.pdbx_strand_id
1 'polypeptide(L)'
;MNEYGGRMIDRMKPLGLAALLALLAVGGVRVIYPTASQDIALQPLVLDVDNPALRRVGGLVFEGAWELRSRNEDFGGISALVALADGRFIGVGDAGTLIGFGLTQDERTDRPFIAPLPDSHGPNQNYKDRDSEGIAHDPMSGQFWISFEANHAIRRYSSGFARTTGILRLKQMQEWPDNKGAECIIRLRDGRFIIIAETLDGDTHPALLFSGDPVERGSAVSAFRYRPPAGYRVTDGAQLPDGRLVILNRRISFPKGFAAKIALVDTATVKSGNIAAGKVIASLAPPYLVDNMEGIAITQKTGATYIWLISDNNFSIFQRTILMQFQFPPDPKTKKPEALAAPGFDVL
;
A
#
# COMPACT_ATOMS: atom_id res chain seq x y z
N MET A 1 52.09 9.86 -32.24
CA MET A 1 52.12 9.27 -30.88
C MET A 1 50.91 9.74 -30.11
N ASN A 2 50.06 8.79 -29.73
CA ASN A 2 48.93 8.89 -28.79
C ASN A 2 47.70 9.76 -29.09
N GLU A 3 46.77 9.20 -29.83
CA GLU A 3 45.34 9.58 -29.83
C GLU A 3 44.42 8.36 -29.72
N TYR A 4 44.66 7.44 -28.78
CA TYR A 4 43.79 6.25 -28.62
C TYR A 4 43.29 6.01 -27.18
N GLY A 5 43.44 6.99 -26.26
CA GLY A 5 43.07 6.82 -24.84
C GLY A 5 41.66 7.32 -24.44
N GLY A 6 40.99 8.15 -25.24
CA GLY A 6 39.81 8.89 -24.79
C GLY A 6 38.44 8.28 -25.10
N ARG A 7 38.35 7.27 -25.97
CA ARG A 7 37.05 6.78 -26.47
C ARG A 7 36.49 5.51 -25.76
N MET A 8 37.24 4.87 -24.89
CA MET A 8 36.80 3.63 -24.23
C MET A 8 36.05 3.87 -22.91
N ILE A 9 36.30 5.02 -22.28
CA ILE A 9 35.69 5.34 -20.97
C ILE A 9 34.23 5.83 -21.10
N ASP A 10 33.90 6.50 -22.21
CA ASP A 10 32.52 7.03 -22.43
C ASP A 10 31.52 5.98 -22.88
N ARG A 11 31.96 4.81 -23.38
CA ARG A 11 31.04 3.71 -23.74
C ARG A 11 30.69 2.77 -22.58
N MET A 12 31.45 2.79 -21.48
CA MET A 12 31.18 1.91 -20.33
C MET A 12 30.13 2.48 -19.36
N LYS A 13 29.91 3.80 -19.37
CA LYS A 13 28.92 4.44 -18.48
C LYS A 13 27.47 3.98 -18.69
N PRO A 14 26.94 3.85 -19.93
CA PRO A 14 25.56 3.39 -20.13
C PRO A 14 25.36 1.90 -19.83
N LEU A 15 26.39 1.06 -20.04
CA LEU A 15 26.31 -0.38 -19.77
C LEU A 15 26.34 -0.68 -18.25
N GLY A 16 27.17 0.04 -17.49
CA GLY A 16 27.19 -0.05 -16.03
C GLY A 16 25.90 0.44 -15.40
N LEU A 17 25.28 1.47 -15.98
CA LEU A 17 24.02 2.03 -15.53
C LEU A 17 22.84 1.07 -15.82
N ALA A 18 22.81 0.46 -17.01
CA ALA A 18 21.81 -0.53 -17.39
C ALA A 18 21.92 -1.81 -16.53
N ALA A 19 23.14 -2.25 -16.18
CA ALA A 19 23.36 -3.38 -15.30
C ALA A 19 22.91 -3.11 -13.85
N LEU A 20 23.11 -1.88 -13.35
CA LEU A 20 22.65 -1.48 -12.01
C LEU A 20 21.12 -1.35 -11.96
N LEU A 21 20.49 -0.82 -13.01
CA LEU A 21 19.03 -0.77 -13.12
C LEU A 21 18.41 -2.15 -13.29
N ALA A 22 19.09 -3.07 -14.01
CA ALA A 22 18.68 -4.46 -14.11
C ALA A 22 18.82 -5.22 -12.77
N LEU A 23 19.86 -4.92 -11.98
CA LEU A 23 20.04 -5.49 -10.62
C LEU A 23 18.97 -4.97 -9.63
N LEU A 24 18.44 -3.78 -9.83
CA LEU A 24 17.34 -3.23 -9.03
C LEU A 24 15.96 -3.74 -9.49
N ALA A 25 15.86 -4.19 -10.74
CA ALA A 25 14.62 -4.67 -11.36
C ALA A 25 14.50 -6.21 -11.37
N VAL A 26 15.63 -6.93 -11.27
CA VAL A 26 15.62 -8.39 -11.16
C VAL A 26 15.41 -8.75 -9.69
N GLY A 27 14.35 -9.48 -9.40
CA GLY A 27 14.08 -10.05 -8.08
C GLY A 27 15.37 -10.62 -7.47
N GLY A 28 15.73 -10.15 -6.29
CA GLY A 28 17.01 -10.44 -5.66
C GLY A 28 17.20 -11.92 -5.40
N VAL A 29 18.39 -12.31 -5.03
CA VAL A 29 18.70 -13.68 -4.56
C VAL A 29 17.84 -13.95 -3.33
N ARG A 30 16.85 -14.83 -3.46
CA ARG A 30 16.02 -15.28 -2.35
C ARG A 30 16.87 -16.04 -1.37
N VAL A 31 16.93 -15.58 -0.12
CA VAL A 31 17.58 -16.33 0.96
C VAL A 31 16.61 -17.41 1.42
N ILE A 32 16.94 -18.66 1.18
CA ILE A 32 16.13 -19.81 1.59
C ILE A 32 16.40 -20.11 3.07
N TYR A 33 15.36 -20.02 3.89
CA TYR A 33 15.38 -20.43 5.29
C TYR A 33 14.81 -21.85 5.45
N PRO A 34 15.40 -22.71 6.28
CA PRO A 34 15.05 -24.13 6.35
C PRO A 34 13.74 -24.44 7.11
N THR A 35 13.08 -23.45 7.69
CA THR A 35 11.86 -23.65 8.49
C THR A 35 10.80 -22.59 8.19
N ALA A 36 9.55 -23.02 8.12
CA ALA A 36 8.39 -22.13 7.99
C ALA A 36 8.09 -21.43 9.33
N SER A 37 9.01 -20.55 9.79
CA SER A 37 8.79 -19.74 10.98
C SER A 37 7.61 -18.80 10.74
N GLN A 38 6.77 -18.61 11.77
CA GLN A 38 5.71 -17.62 11.77
C GLN A 38 6.16 -16.30 12.43
N ASP A 39 7.38 -16.25 12.95
CA ASP A 39 7.88 -15.08 13.68
C ASP A 39 8.19 -13.93 12.71
N ILE A 40 7.76 -12.75 13.10
CA ILE A 40 8.11 -11.48 12.45
C ILE A 40 8.74 -10.60 13.51
N ALA A 41 10.02 -10.31 13.36
CA ALA A 41 10.75 -9.41 14.27
C ALA A 41 10.61 -7.96 13.79
N LEU A 42 10.58 -7.03 14.75
CA LEU A 42 10.57 -5.59 14.51
C LEU A 42 11.92 -5.00 14.90
N GLN A 43 12.51 -4.22 14.00
CA GLN A 43 13.70 -3.44 14.28
C GLN A 43 13.36 -1.95 14.14
N PRO A 44 13.40 -1.14 15.22
CA PRO A 44 13.10 0.28 15.15
C PRO A 44 14.01 1.02 14.18
N LEU A 45 13.43 1.98 13.46
CA LEU A 45 14.10 2.85 12.50
C LEU A 45 13.79 4.32 12.81
N VAL A 46 14.68 5.22 12.41
CA VAL A 46 14.46 6.66 12.48
C VAL A 46 14.06 7.21 11.12
N LEU A 47 13.27 8.27 11.13
CA LEU A 47 12.81 8.93 9.89
C LEU A 47 13.97 9.60 9.13
N ASP A 48 14.89 10.21 9.85
CA ASP A 48 16.05 10.90 9.32
C ASP A 48 17.24 10.66 10.24
N VAL A 49 18.31 10.06 9.70
CA VAL A 49 19.50 9.71 10.50
C VAL A 49 20.30 10.94 10.92
N ASP A 50 20.25 12.01 10.13
CA ASP A 50 20.93 13.26 10.41
C ASP A 50 20.13 14.15 11.38
N ASN A 51 18.81 13.91 11.48
CA ASN A 51 17.91 14.59 12.42
C ASN A 51 16.91 13.62 13.06
N PRO A 52 17.34 12.76 14.01
CA PRO A 52 16.48 11.76 14.64
C PRO A 52 15.29 12.35 15.44
N ALA A 53 15.33 13.64 15.75
CA ALA A 53 14.21 14.35 16.40
C ALA A 53 13.12 14.80 15.45
N LEU A 54 13.32 14.67 14.13
CA LEU A 54 12.33 15.06 13.13
C LEU A 54 11.04 14.25 13.31
N ARG A 55 9.90 14.97 13.39
CA ARG A 55 8.57 14.36 13.54
C ARG A 55 7.57 14.80 12.49
N ARG A 56 7.88 15.78 11.64
CA ARG A 56 6.93 16.26 10.64
C ARG A 56 7.34 15.93 9.21
N VAL A 57 6.38 15.37 8.47
CA VAL A 57 6.50 15.13 7.04
C VAL A 57 5.28 15.77 6.38
N GLY A 58 5.45 16.98 5.86
CA GLY A 58 4.33 17.77 5.34
C GLY A 58 3.26 18.03 6.40
N GLY A 59 2.04 17.59 6.15
CA GLY A 59 0.91 17.70 7.07
C GLY A 59 0.81 16.59 8.12
N LEU A 60 1.68 15.57 8.09
CA LEU A 60 1.64 14.42 8.98
C LEU A 60 2.67 14.52 10.11
N VAL A 61 2.40 13.87 11.24
CA VAL A 61 3.33 13.71 12.36
C VAL A 61 3.84 12.28 12.36
N PHE A 62 5.14 12.09 12.25
CA PHE A 62 5.79 10.79 12.32
C PHE A 62 5.78 10.27 13.77
N GLU A 63 5.27 9.05 13.96
CA GLU A 63 5.18 8.39 15.27
C GLU A 63 6.23 7.30 15.43
N GLY A 64 6.55 6.56 14.37
CA GLY A 64 7.53 5.49 14.41
C GLY A 64 7.71 4.80 13.07
N ALA A 65 8.78 4.03 12.97
CA ALA A 65 9.05 3.13 11.86
C ALA A 65 9.81 1.89 12.33
N TRP A 66 9.56 0.78 11.68
CA TRP A 66 10.17 -0.51 11.97
C TRP A 66 10.50 -1.26 10.69
N GLU A 67 11.66 -1.87 10.65
CA GLU A 67 11.93 -2.90 9.66
C GLU A 67 11.36 -4.23 10.17
N LEU A 68 10.52 -4.86 9.35
CA LEU A 68 9.95 -6.17 9.61
C LEU A 68 10.87 -7.23 9.01
N ARG A 69 11.23 -8.24 9.80
CA ARG A 69 12.11 -9.34 9.39
C ARG A 69 11.54 -10.67 9.80
N SER A 70 11.62 -11.65 8.93
CA SER A 70 11.27 -13.05 9.24
C SER A 70 12.31 -14.01 8.65
N ARG A 71 12.38 -15.20 9.25
CA ARG A 71 13.12 -16.33 8.70
C ARG A 71 12.27 -17.22 7.79
N ASN A 72 11.02 -16.85 7.58
CA ASN A 72 10.15 -17.52 6.63
C ASN A 72 10.51 -17.08 5.21
N GLU A 73 10.71 -18.02 4.30
CA GLU A 73 11.05 -17.70 2.91
C GLU A 73 9.91 -17.04 2.12
N ASP A 74 8.67 -17.19 2.61
CA ASP A 74 7.49 -16.57 2.02
C ASP A 74 7.20 -15.16 2.58
N PHE A 75 8.05 -14.67 3.51
CA PHE A 75 7.92 -13.32 4.04
C PHE A 75 8.54 -12.28 3.11
N GLY A 76 7.75 -11.38 2.59
CA GLY A 76 8.19 -10.28 1.70
C GLY A 76 7.16 -10.05 0.60
N GLY A 77 7.52 -9.23 -0.40
CA GLY A 77 6.66 -8.94 -1.52
C GLY A 77 5.32 -8.30 -1.12
N ILE A 78 5.26 -7.50 -0.02
CA ILE A 78 3.99 -6.97 0.51
C ILE A 78 3.52 -5.82 -0.35
N SER A 79 2.49 -6.07 -1.17
CA SER A 79 1.92 -5.10 -2.12
C SER A 79 0.83 -4.23 -1.50
N ALA A 80 0.06 -4.72 -0.52
CA ALA A 80 -0.99 -3.93 0.12
C ALA A 80 -1.22 -4.31 1.59
N LEU A 81 -1.90 -3.41 2.33
CA LEU A 81 -2.10 -3.55 3.77
C LEU A 81 -3.51 -3.10 4.19
N VAL A 82 -4.17 -3.87 5.04
CA VAL A 82 -5.37 -3.42 5.76
C VAL A 82 -5.19 -3.55 7.27
N ALA A 83 -5.83 -2.65 8.01
CA ALA A 83 -5.94 -2.74 9.45
C ALA A 83 -7.29 -3.35 9.85
N LEU A 84 -7.26 -4.26 10.82
CA LEU A 84 -8.44 -4.86 11.43
C LEU A 84 -8.92 -4.04 12.64
N ALA A 85 -10.17 -4.25 13.03
CA ALA A 85 -10.77 -3.55 14.17
C ALA A 85 -10.07 -3.85 15.51
N ASP A 86 -9.39 -4.98 15.64
CA ASP A 86 -8.62 -5.38 16.83
C ASP A 86 -7.18 -4.84 16.84
N GLY A 87 -6.83 -3.97 15.87
CA GLY A 87 -5.51 -3.33 15.77
C GLY A 87 -4.45 -4.16 15.07
N ARG A 88 -4.78 -5.37 14.57
CA ARG A 88 -3.89 -6.15 13.73
C ARG A 88 -3.90 -5.67 12.28
N PHE A 89 -2.85 -6.05 11.56
CA PHE A 89 -2.71 -5.83 10.14
C PHE A 89 -2.78 -7.15 9.36
N ILE A 90 -3.29 -7.08 8.16
CA ILE A 90 -3.19 -8.14 7.14
C ILE A 90 -2.60 -7.51 5.89
N GLY A 91 -1.46 -8.02 5.45
CA GLY A 91 -0.87 -7.73 4.16
C GLY A 91 -1.07 -8.87 3.18
N VAL A 92 -1.10 -8.54 1.90
CA VAL A 92 -1.00 -9.50 0.80
C VAL A 92 0.30 -9.28 0.06
N GLY A 93 0.92 -10.36 -0.41
CA GLY A 93 2.14 -10.30 -1.18
C GLY A 93 1.95 -10.79 -2.61
N ASP A 94 2.75 -10.26 -3.53
CA ASP A 94 2.80 -10.60 -4.96
C ASP A 94 3.04 -12.10 -5.25
N ALA A 95 3.59 -12.82 -4.28
CA ALA A 95 3.73 -14.28 -4.35
C ALA A 95 2.45 -15.05 -3.94
N GLY A 96 1.33 -14.36 -3.66
CA GLY A 96 0.09 -14.98 -3.18
C GLY A 96 0.18 -15.38 -1.71
N THR A 97 0.80 -14.55 -0.89
CA THR A 97 1.02 -14.80 0.54
C THR A 97 0.20 -13.83 1.38
N LEU A 98 -0.38 -14.33 2.45
CA LEU A 98 -0.99 -13.54 3.53
C LEU A 98 0.04 -13.37 4.65
N ILE A 99 0.21 -12.16 5.11
CA ILE A 99 1.09 -11.80 6.22
C ILE A 99 0.26 -11.03 7.24
N GLY A 100 0.08 -11.61 8.43
CA GLY A 100 -0.69 -10.97 9.50
C GLY A 100 0.14 -10.73 10.74
N PHE A 101 -0.07 -9.59 11.40
CA PHE A 101 0.57 -9.25 12.67
C PHE A 101 -0.19 -8.14 13.41
N GLY A 102 -0.07 -8.10 14.71
CA GLY A 102 -0.38 -6.94 15.54
C GLY A 102 0.90 -6.29 16.05
N LEU A 103 0.78 -5.12 16.66
CA LEU A 103 1.87 -4.45 17.36
C LEU A 103 1.54 -4.35 18.84
N THR A 104 2.48 -4.75 19.69
CA THR A 104 2.40 -4.58 21.14
C THR A 104 3.02 -3.24 21.56
N GLN A 105 2.78 -2.82 22.82
CA GLN A 105 3.36 -1.59 23.33
C GLN A 105 4.89 -1.64 23.52
N ASP A 106 5.43 -2.86 23.66
CA ASP A 106 6.87 -3.12 23.79
C ASP A 106 7.54 -3.41 22.43
N GLU A 107 6.93 -2.92 21.35
CA GLU A 107 7.45 -2.99 19.99
C GLU A 107 7.76 -4.43 19.50
N ARG A 108 6.86 -5.35 19.82
CA ARG A 108 6.88 -6.72 19.32
C ARG A 108 5.67 -6.98 18.43
N THR A 109 5.76 -8.00 17.60
CA THR A 109 4.59 -8.51 16.89
C THR A 109 3.70 -9.35 17.82
N ASP A 110 2.38 -9.16 17.68
CA ASP A 110 1.35 -9.98 18.32
C ASP A 110 0.69 -10.89 17.27
N ARG A 111 0.58 -12.17 17.58
CA ARG A 111 -0.07 -13.18 16.73
C ARG A 111 0.36 -13.11 15.26
N PRO A 112 1.70 -13.12 14.97
CA PRO A 112 2.18 -13.11 13.60
C PRO A 112 1.81 -14.42 12.89
N PHE A 113 1.49 -14.33 11.60
CA PHE A 113 1.34 -15.49 10.74
C PHE A 113 1.75 -15.17 9.31
N ILE A 114 2.20 -16.19 8.59
CA ILE A 114 2.55 -16.16 7.18
C ILE A 114 1.92 -17.40 6.56
N ALA A 115 1.02 -17.22 5.61
CA ALA A 115 0.25 -18.31 5.02
C ALA A 115 -0.03 -18.07 3.54
N PRO A 116 -0.18 -19.12 2.73
CA PRO A 116 -0.60 -18.95 1.35
C PRO A 116 -2.06 -18.46 1.29
N LEU A 117 -2.37 -17.61 0.31
CA LEU A 117 -3.74 -17.30 -0.04
C LEU A 117 -4.49 -18.57 -0.46
N PRO A 118 -5.72 -18.81 0.00
CA PRO A 118 -6.53 -19.91 -0.52
C PRO A 118 -6.67 -19.81 -2.04
N ASP A 119 -6.64 -20.96 -2.72
CA ASP A 119 -6.77 -21.08 -4.18
C ASP A 119 -5.69 -20.31 -5.00
N SER A 120 -4.59 -19.92 -4.37
CA SER A 120 -3.43 -19.32 -5.05
C SER A 120 -2.26 -20.30 -5.23
N HIS A 121 -2.26 -21.40 -4.50
CA HIS A 121 -1.22 -22.42 -4.53
C HIS A 121 -1.82 -23.80 -4.86
N GLY A 122 -1.20 -24.52 -5.81
CA GLY A 122 -1.63 -25.85 -6.20
C GLY A 122 -0.95 -26.31 -7.50
N PRO A 123 -1.02 -27.59 -7.86
CA PRO A 123 -0.29 -28.15 -8.99
C PRO A 123 -0.71 -27.58 -10.36
N ASN A 124 -1.88 -26.94 -10.43
CA ASN A 124 -2.42 -26.34 -11.67
C ASN A 124 -2.40 -24.81 -11.66
N GLN A 125 -1.76 -24.18 -10.68
CA GLN A 125 -1.72 -22.73 -10.55
C GLN A 125 -0.36 -22.18 -10.93
N ASN A 126 -0.39 -21.12 -11.73
CA ASN A 126 0.80 -20.41 -12.19
C ASN A 126 0.98 -19.09 -11.41
N TYR A 127 2.05 -18.33 -11.69
CA TYR A 127 2.32 -17.08 -11.00
C TYR A 127 1.17 -16.06 -11.16
N LYS A 128 0.48 -16.05 -12.31
CA LYS A 128 -0.66 -15.15 -12.58
C LYS A 128 -1.83 -15.32 -11.60
N ASP A 129 -1.94 -16.49 -10.98
CA ASP A 129 -2.98 -16.77 -9.98
C ASP A 129 -2.58 -16.30 -8.57
N ARG A 130 -1.33 -15.87 -8.39
CA ARG A 130 -0.73 -15.45 -7.12
C ARG A 130 -0.39 -13.97 -7.03
N ASP A 131 -0.26 -13.30 -8.16
CA ASP A 131 0.12 -11.91 -8.36
C ASP A 131 -0.91 -10.95 -7.75
N SER A 132 -0.93 -10.92 -6.41
CA SER A 132 -1.90 -10.17 -5.61
C SER A 132 -1.36 -8.80 -5.23
N GLU A 133 -2.11 -7.71 -5.58
CA GLU A 133 -1.64 -6.35 -5.49
C GLU A 133 -2.42 -5.50 -4.47
N GLY A 134 -3.72 -5.61 -4.42
CA GLY A 134 -4.52 -4.79 -3.53
C GLY A 134 -5.39 -5.62 -2.60
N ILE A 135 -5.69 -5.09 -1.41
CA ILE A 135 -6.59 -5.72 -0.43
C ILE A 135 -7.60 -4.71 0.12
N ALA A 136 -8.87 -5.11 0.19
CA ALA A 136 -9.91 -4.39 0.90
C ALA A 136 -10.60 -5.31 1.92
N HIS A 137 -11.07 -4.74 3.02
CA HIS A 137 -11.72 -5.46 4.12
C HIS A 137 -13.04 -4.82 4.51
N ASP A 138 -14.04 -5.64 4.79
CA ASP A 138 -15.28 -5.20 5.42
C ASP A 138 -15.30 -5.62 6.90
N PRO A 139 -15.19 -4.68 7.84
CA PRO A 139 -15.17 -5.00 9.26
C PRO A 139 -16.50 -5.57 9.78
N MET A 140 -17.61 -5.38 9.04
CA MET A 140 -18.93 -5.88 9.45
C MET A 140 -19.13 -7.34 9.11
N SER A 141 -18.76 -7.75 7.88
CA SER A 141 -18.88 -9.14 7.42
C SER A 141 -17.61 -9.96 7.65
N GLY A 142 -16.48 -9.29 7.89
CA GLY A 142 -15.17 -9.91 7.96
C GLY A 142 -14.63 -10.39 6.61
N GLN A 143 -15.29 -10.04 5.51
CA GLN A 143 -14.89 -10.44 4.17
C GLN A 143 -13.71 -9.61 3.67
N PHE A 144 -12.92 -10.20 2.76
CA PHE A 144 -11.81 -9.55 2.09
C PHE A 144 -11.98 -9.62 0.58
N TRP A 145 -11.51 -8.60 -0.12
CA TRP A 145 -11.38 -8.56 -1.58
C TRP A 145 -9.92 -8.33 -1.91
N ILE A 146 -9.39 -9.13 -2.82
CA ILE A 146 -8.01 -9.04 -3.29
C ILE A 146 -8.03 -8.88 -4.79
N SER A 147 -7.28 -7.90 -5.30
CA SER A 147 -7.01 -7.74 -6.72
C SER A 147 -5.80 -8.58 -7.13
N PHE A 148 -5.88 -9.16 -8.33
CA PHE A 148 -4.82 -9.93 -8.97
C PHE A 148 -4.47 -9.27 -10.29
N GLU A 149 -3.22 -8.82 -10.41
CA GLU A 149 -2.77 -8.02 -11.52
C GLU A 149 -2.77 -8.83 -12.83
N ALA A 150 -1.97 -9.87 -12.89
CA ALA A 150 -1.69 -10.61 -14.12
C ALA A 150 -2.88 -11.38 -14.70
N ASN A 151 -3.94 -11.65 -13.93
CA ASN A 151 -5.16 -12.27 -14.42
C ASN A 151 -6.39 -11.35 -14.39
N HIS A 152 -6.19 -10.07 -14.07
CA HIS A 152 -7.21 -9.03 -14.03
C HIS A 152 -8.47 -9.46 -13.28
N ALA A 153 -8.29 -10.07 -12.11
CA ALA A 153 -9.37 -10.60 -11.31
C ALA A 153 -9.47 -9.90 -9.95
N ILE A 154 -10.68 -9.88 -9.41
CA ILE A 154 -10.92 -9.59 -8.00
C ILE A 154 -11.52 -10.84 -7.39
N ARG A 155 -10.92 -11.35 -6.32
CA ARG A 155 -11.45 -12.49 -5.56
C ARG A 155 -11.95 -12.00 -4.21
N ARG A 156 -13.16 -12.41 -3.86
CA ARG A 156 -13.71 -12.21 -2.52
C ARG A 156 -13.48 -13.45 -1.69
N TYR A 157 -12.98 -13.24 -0.48
CA TYR A 157 -12.73 -14.28 0.51
C TYR A 157 -13.69 -14.14 1.68
N SER A 158 -14.08 -15.28 2.27
CA SER A 158 -14.82 -15.30 3.54
C SER A 158 -13.96 -14.78 4.69
N SER A 159 -14.61 -14.47 5.81
CA SER A 159 -13.92 -14.13 7.06
C SER A 159 -12.84 -15.17 7.38
N GLY A 160 -11.66 -14.70 7.80
CA GLY A 160 -10.51 -15.55 8.10
C GLY A 160 -9.92 -16.28 6.90
N PHE A 161 -10.24 -15.88 5.67
CA PHE A 161 -9.73 -16.49 4.43
C PHE A 161 -10.03 -17.99 4.30
N ALA A 162 -11.12 -18.49 4.89
CA ALA A 162 -11.43 -19.91 4.87
C ALA A 162 -11.71 -20.46 3.45
N ARG A 163 -12.21 -19.61 2.53
CA ARG A 163 -12.50 -19.97 1.14
C ARG A 163 -12.72 -18.74 0.27
N THR A 164 -12.50 -18.86 -1.02
CA THR A 164 -12.98 -17.94 -2.05
C THR A 164 -14.51 -18.05 -2.18
N THR A 165 -15.22 -16.91 -2.12
CA THR A 165 -16.68 -16.82 -2.16
C THR A 165 -17.21 -16.22 -3.45
N GLY A 166 -16.32 -15.69 -4.29
CA GLY A 166 -16.66 -15.15 -5.61
C GLY A 166 -15.46 -14.59 -6.33
N ILE A 167 -15.57 -14.51 -7.64
CA ILE A 167 -14.52 -13.99 -8.53
C ILE A 167 -15.17 -13.09 -9.58
N LEU A 168 -14.62 -11.88 -9.72
CA LEU A 168 -14.92 -10.99 -10.83
C LEU A 168 -13.77 -11.02 -11.85
N ARG A 169 -14.13 -11.12 -13.13
CA ARG A 169 -13.28 -10.78 -14.28
C ARG A 169 -14.05 -9.84 -15.17
N LEU A 170 -13.67 -8.57 -15.16
CA LEU A 170 -14.38 -7.54 -15.92
C LEU A 170 -13.65 -7.26 -17.24
N LYS A 171 -14.40 -7.13 -18.35
CA LYS A 171 -13.82 -6.87 -19.68
C LYS A 171 -12.95 -5.60 -19.67
N GLN A 172 -13.40 -4.54 -19.03
CA GLN A 172 -12.64 -3.28 -18.92
C GLN A 172 -11.27 -3.43 -18.22
N MET A 173 -11.17 -4.36 -17.26
CA MET A 173 -9.90 -4.65 -16.60
C MET A 173 -8.98 -5.47 -17.49
N GLN A 174 -9.53 -6.35 -18.32
CA GLN A 174 -8.77 -7.16 -19.27
C GLN A 174 -8.14 -6.34 -20.42
N GLU A 175 -8.54 -5.09 -20.58
CA GLU A 175 -7.95 -4.14 -21.52
C GLU A 175 -6.67 -3.49 -20.96
N TRP A 176 -6.39 -3.66 -19.66
CA TRP A 176 -5.16 -3.19 -19.03
C TRP A 176 -3.99 -4.12 -19.36
N PRO A 177 -2.73 -3.62 -19.38
CA PRO A 177 -1.58 -4.50 -19.58
C PRO A 177 -1.43 -5.52 -18.45
N ASP A 178 -0.98 -6.74 -18.76
CA ASP A 178 -0.86 -7.87 -17.82
C ASP A 178 -0.07 -7.56 -16.53
N ASN A 179 0.88 -6.63 -16.59
CA ASN A 179 1.73 -6.23 -15.46
C ASN A 179 1.49 -4.78 -15.00
N LYS A 180 0.26 -4.27 -15.19
CA LYS A 180 -0.19 -2.93 -14.78
C LYS A 180 -1.70 -2.92 -14.56
N GLY A 181 -2.20 -3.95 -13.94
CA GLY A 181 -3.60 -4.18 -13.69
C GLY A 181 -4.14 -3.42 -12.49
N ALA A 182 -5.02 -4.09 -11.74
CA ALA A 182 -5.68 -3.53 -10.57
C ALA A 182 -4.72 -3.47 -9.37
N GLU A 183 -4.07 -2.34 -9.19
CA GLU A 183 -3.10 -2.08 -8.13
C GLU A 183 -3.77 -1.74 -6.81
N CYS A 184 -4.70 -0.79 -6.84
CA CYS A 184 -5.35 -0.25 -5.65
C CYS A 184 -6.82 -0.66 -5.61
N ILE A 185 -7.27 -1.24 -4.51
CA ILE A 185 -8.68 -1.55 -4.24
C ILE A 185 -9.12 -0.93 -2.91
N ILE A 186 -10.11 -0.03 -2.94
CA ILE A 186 -10.63 0.64 -1.77
C ILE A 186 -12.10 0.30 -1.59
N ARG A 187 -12.48 -0.26 -0.43
CA ARG A 187 -13.86 -0.35 -0.02
C ARG A 187 -14.25 0.92 0.73
N LEU A 188 -15.26 1.62 0.23
CA LEU A 188 -15.82 2.79 0.91
C LEU A 188 -16.75 2.34 2.05
N ARG A 189 -16.94 3.19 3.04
CA ARG A 189 -17.83 2.93 4.20
C ARG A 189 -19.29 2.75 3.82
N ASP A 190 -19.71 3.35 2.71
CA ASP A 190 -21.05 3.20 2.15
C ASP A 190 -21.24 1.92 1.32
N GLY A 191 -20.22 1.06 1.26
CA GLY A 191 -20.23 -0.22 0.56
C GLY A 191 -19.81 -0.17 -0.91
N ARG A 192 -19.57 1.01 -1.49
CA ARG A 192 -19.00 1.15 -2.83
C ARG A 192 -17.54 0.73 -2.86
N PHE A 193 -17.03 0.43 -4.06
CA PHE A 193 -15.63 0.10 -4.26
C PHE A 193 -14.99 0.97 -5.35
N ILE A 194 -13.74 1.30 -5.14
CA ILE A 194 -12.86 1.97 -6.10
C ILE A 194 -11.75 1.00 -6.46
N ILE A 195 -11.44 0.90 -7.76
CA ILE A 195 -10.30 0.15 -8.27
C ILE A 195 -9.53 1.08 -9.18
N ILE A 196 -8.21 1.17 -8.98
CA ILE A 196 -7.33 1.98 -9.80
C ILE A 196 -6.24 1.10 -10.38
N ALA A 197 -6.04 1.18 -11.70
CA ALA A 197 -4.99 0.44 -12.38
C ALA A 197 -3.61 1.10 -12.21
N GLU A 198 -2.52 0.31 -12.22
CA GLU A 198 -1.15 0.85 -12.23
C GLU A 198 -0.81 1.53 -13.56
N THR A 199 -1.44 1.05 -14.66
CA THR A 199 -1.19 1.63 -15.98
C THR A 199 -1.55 3.12 -16.03
N LEU A 200 -0.78 3.88 -16.83
CA LEU A 200 -1.08 5.27 -17.15
C LEU A 200 -1.60 5.38 -18.58
N ASP A 201 -2.65 6.18 -18.76
CA ASP A 201 -3.10 6.69 -20.04
C ASP A 201 -2.95 8.23 -20.01
N GLY A 202 -1.91 8.72 -20.68
CA GLY A 202 -1.43 10.08 -20.51
C GLY A 202 -0.86 10.32 -19.11
N ASP A 203 -1.44 11.24 -18.36
CA ASP A 203 -1.07 11.61 -16.99
C ASP A 203 -2.03 11.08 -15.92
N THR A 204 -2.91 10.15 -16.27
CA THR A 204 -3.94 9.60 -15.39
C THR A 204 -3.99 8.08 -15.42
N HIS A 205 -4.36 7.48 -14.29
CA HIS A 205 -4.67 6.06 -14.17
C HIS A 205 -6.13 5.81 -14.53
N PRO A 206 -6.47 4.80 -15.35
CA PRO A 206 -7.82 4.28 -15.48
C PRO A 206 -8.32 3.78 -14.12
N ALA A 207 -9.59 4.06 -13.83
CA ALA A 207 -10.19 3.68 -12.56
C ALA A 207 -11.66 3.31 -12.72
N LEU A 208 -12.15 2.45 -11.83
CA LEU A 208 -13.53 1.96 -11.80
C LEU A 208 -14.16 2.26 -10.44
N LEU A 209 -15.41 2.72 -10.47
CA LEU A 209 -16.26 2.90 -9.31
C LEU A 209 -17.43 1.91 -9.39
N PHE A 210 -17.51 1.03 -8.41
CA PHE A 210 -18.61 0.08 -8.25
C PHE A 210 -19.63 0.60 -7.25
N SER A 211 -20.92 0.41 -7.53
CA SER A 211 -22.02 0.83 -6.65
C SER A 211 -22.18 -0.02 -5.39
N GLY A 212 -21.47 -1.14 -5.31
CA GLY A 212 -21.47 -2.12 -4.21
C GLY A 212 -20.34 -3.12 -4.40
N ASP A 213 -20.47 -4.29 -3.80
CA ASP A 213 -19.49 -5.38 -3.93
C ASP A 213 -19.23 -5.72 -5.41
N PRO A 214 -18.00 -5.61 -5.90
CA PRO A 214 -17.69 -5.86 -7.31
C PRO A 214 -17.98 -7.30 -7.75
N VAL A 215 -18.00 -8.26 -6.83
CA VAL A 215 -18.26 -9.67 -7.12
C VAL A 215 -19.75 -10.00 -7.19
N GLU A 216 -20.61 -9.13 -6.66
CA GLU A 216 -22.06 -9.37 -6.65
C GLU A 216 -22.70 -9.00 -8.02
N ARG A 217 -23.61 -9.87 -8.46
CA ARG A 217 -24.42 -9.58 -9.66
C ARG A 217 -25.28 -8.34 -9.42
N GLY A 218 -25.20 -7.38 -10.35
CA GLY A 218 -25.97 -6.15 -10.28
C GLY A 218 -25.23 -4.97 -9.64
N SER A 219 -24.01 -5.15 -9.17
CA SER A 219 -23.13 -4.04 -8.82
C SER A 219 -22.83 -3.25 -10.09
N ALA A 220 -23.41 -2.05 -10.21
CA ALA A 220 -23.15 -1.18 -11.35
C ALA A 220 -21.72 -0.67 -11.32
N VAL A 221 -21.08 -0.62 -12.49
CA VAL A 221 -19.71 -0.10 -12.63
C VAL A 221 -19.70 1.12 -13.52
N SER A 222 -18.93 2.14 -13.15
CA SER A 222 -18.65 3.31 -13.96
C SER A 222 -17.17 3.64 -13.97
N ALA A 223 -16.68 4.15 -15.11
CA ALA A 223 -15.29 4.53 -15.27
C ALA A 223 -15.07 5.98 -14.81
N PHE A 224 -13.92 6.21 -14.20
CA PHE A 224 -13.34 7.53 -13.93
C PHE A 224 -11.83 7.47 -14.13
N ARG A 225 -11.12 8.52 -13.82
CA ARG A 225 -9.65 8.57 -13.91
C ARG A 225 -9.07 9.14 -12.62
N TYR A 226 -7.91 8.65 -12.22
CA TYR A 226 -7.13 9.22 -11.12
C TYR A 226 -5.88 9.89 -11.66
N ARG A 227 -5.65 11.16 -11.29
CA ARG A 227 -4.41 11.87 -11.61
C ARG A 227 -3.47 11.85 -10.41
N PRO A 228 -2.36 11.11 -10.49
CA PRO A 228 -1.35 11.08 -9.45
C PRO A 228 -0.53 12.39 -9.45
N PRO A 229 0.27 12.64 -8.41
CA PRO A 229 1.31 13.66 -8.46
C PRO A 229 2.27 13.38 -9.62
N ALA A 230 2.70 14.44 -10.32
CA ALA A 230 3.53 14.32 -11.53
C ALA A 230 4.76 13.42 -11.32
N GLY A 231 4.92 12.42 -12.19
CA GLY A 231 6.01 11.45 -12.17
C GLY A 231 5.87 10.34 -11.12
N TYR A 232 4.72 10.22 -10.47
CA TYR A 232 4.39 9.14 -9.52
C TYR A 232 3.32 8.22 -10.11
N ARG A 233 3.21 7.00 -9.56
CA ARG A 233 2.16 6.02 -9.86
C ARG A 233 1.44 5.67 -8.57
N VAL A 234 0.16 5.36 -8.69
CA VAL A 234 -0.61 4.81 -7.58
C VAL A 234 -0.04 3.44 -7.17
N THR A 235 -0.09 3.15 -5.87
CA THR A 235 0.15 1.80 -5.34
C THR A 235 -1.04 1.35 -4.51
N ASP A 236 -1.50 2.13 -3.52
CA ASP A 236 -2.62 1.72 -2.68
C ASP A 236 -3.42 2.94 -2.20
N GLY A 237 -4.55 2.70 -1.52
CA GLY A 237 -5.39 3.76 -1.00
C GLY A 237 -6.33 3.30 0.10
N ALA A 238 -6.73 4.24 0.94
CA ALA A 238 -7.67 3.98 2.03
C ALA A 238 -8.60 5.17 2.27
N GLN A 239 -9.79 4.89 2.82
CA GLN A 239 -10.72 5.94 3.22
C GLN A 239 -10.49 6.38 4.67
N LEU A 240 -10.32 7.68 4.87
CA LEU A 240 -10.24 8.31 6.18
C LEU A 240 -11.60 8.30 6.91
N PRO A 241 -11.61 8.48 8.24
CA PRO A 241 -12.82 8.60 9.04
C PRO A 241 -13.77 9.71 8.58
N ASP A 242 -13.25 10.80 8.02
CA ASP A 242 -14.03 11.93 7.52
C ASP A 242 -14.60 11.74 6.10
N GLY A 243 -14.36 10.58 5.50
CA GLY A 243 -14.87 10.21 4.17
C GLY A 243 -13.92 10.52 3.03
N ARG A 244 -12.87 11.34 3.21
CA ARG A 244 -11.85 11.59 2.19
C ARG A 244 -10.99 10.34 1.97
N LEU A 245 -10.27 10.30 0.85
CA LEU A 245 -9.33 9.22 0.55
C LEU A 245 -7.90 9.70 0.73
N VAL A 246 -7.05 8.82 1.22
CA VAL A 246 -5.60 8.94 1.08
C VAL A 246 -5.14 7.94 0.05
N ILE A 247 -4.41 8.42 -0.95
CA ILE A 247 -3.85 7.59 -2.02
C ILE A 247 -2.34 7.65 -1.92
N LEU A 248 -1.73 6.49 -1.79
CA LEU A 248 -0.30 6.31 -1.82
C LEU A 248 0.18 6.29 -3.26
N ASN A 249 1.25 7.03 -3.52
CA ASN A 249 1.83 7.13 -4.86
C ASN A 249 3.34 6.98 -4.74
N ARG A 250 3.93 6.12 -5.54
CA ARG A 250 5.34 5.77 -5.55
C ARG A 250 6.03 6.26 -6.82
N ARG A 251 7.32 6.49 -6.69
CA ARG A 251 8.22 6.73 -7.82
C ARG A 251 9.57 6.10 -7.53
N ILE A 252 10.15 5.48 -8.55
CA ILE A 252 11.58 5.13 -8.57
C ILE A 252 12.29 5.99 -9.61
N SER A 253 13.46 6.49 -9.32
CA SER A 253 14.26 7.27 -10.27
C SER A 253 15.75 7.16 -9.96
N PHE A 254 16.58 7.02 -11.00
CA PHE A 254 18.03 7.05 -10.84
C PHE A 254 18.57 8.49 -10.94
N PRO A 255 19.51 8.89 -10.10
CA PRO A 255 20.13 8.17 -8.98
C PRO A 255 19.39 8.35 -7.64
N LYS A 256 18.18 8.96 -7.63
CA LYS A 256 17.50 9.43 -6.42
C LYS A 256 16.81 8.32 -5.62
N GLY A 257 16.69 7.11 -6.19
CA GLY A 257 16.04 5.97 -5.55
C GLY A 257 14.51 6.10 -5.48
N PHE A 258 13.93 5.48 -4.46
CA PHE A 258 12.49 5.49 -4.19
C PHE A 258 12.04 6.84 -3.60
N ALA A 259 10.81 7.18 -3.88
CA ALA A 259 10.10 8.29 -3.25
C ALA A 259 8.60 7.97 -3.21
N ALA A 260 7.93 8.39 -2.14
CA ALA A 260 6.49 8.23 -1.96
C ALA A 260 5.80 9.56 -1.69
N LYS A 261 4.55 9.68 -2.13
CA LYS A 261 3.67 10.79 -1.81
C LYS A 261 2.31 10.29 -1.38
N ILE A 262 1.75 10.91 -0.37
CA ILE A 262 0.37 10.68 0.06
C ILE A 262 -0.46 11.86 -0.45
N ALA A 263 -1.46 11.54 -1.29
CA ALA A 263 -2.41 12.50 -1.82
C ALA A 263 -3.76 12.37 -1.09
N LEU A 264 -4.31 13.49 -0.63
CA LEU A 264 -5.63 13.58 -0.02
C LEU A 264 -6.65 13.93 -1.09
N VAL A 265 -7.60 13.04 -1.38
CA VAL A 265 -8.59 13.15 -2.44
C VAL A 265 -9.98 13.34 -1.83
N ASP A 266 -10.74 14.31 -2.36
CA ASP A 266 -12.15 14.45 -2.03
C ASP A 266 -12.97 13.39 -2.74
N THR A 267 -13.66 12.54 -1.97
CA THR A 267 -14.48 11.44 -2.49
C THR A 267 -15.60 11.93 -3.42
N ALA A 268 -16.06 13.17 -3.27
CA ALA A 268 -17.05 13.78 -4.17
C ALA A 268 -16.54 13.92 -5.62
N THR A 269 -15.23 13.92 -5.84
CA THR A 269 -14.62 13.97 -7.18
C THR A 269 -14.61 12.61 -7.87
N VAL A 270 -14.77 11.50 -7.11
CA VAL A 270 -14.80 10.12 -7.59
C VAL A 270 -16.18 9.81 -8.15
N LYS A 271 -16.38 10.09 -9.40
CA LYS A 271 -17.65 9.87 -10.12
C LYS A 271 -17.40 9.64 -11.60
N SER A 272 -18.36 9.01 -12.25
CA SER A 272 -18.32 8.66 -13.69
C SER A 272 -17.84 9.82 -14.56
N GLY A 273 -16.88 9.53 -15.43
CA GLY A 273 -16.31 10.46 -16.41
C GLY A 273 -15.38 11.54 -15.86
N ASN A 274 -15.21 11.64 -14.54
CA ASN A 274 -14.36 12.66 -13.91
C ASN A 274 -12.88 12.23 -13.87
N ILE A 275 -12.03 13.23 -13.64
CA ILE A 275 -10.65 13.04 -13.19
C ILE A 275 -10.58 13.44 -11.71
N ALA A 276 -10.39 12.44 -10.85
CA ALA A 276 -10.10 12.68 -9.44
C ALA A 276 -8.61 12.96 -9.26
N ALA A 277 -8.28 13.98 -8.48
CA ALA A 277 -6.91 14.34 -8.12
C ALA A 277 -6.87 14.78 -6.67
N GLY A 278 -5.72 14.62 -6.02
CA GLY A 278 -5.56 14.94 -4.61
C GLY A 278 -4.52 16.02 -4.36
N LYS A 279 -4.65 16.67 -3.18
CA LYS A 279 -3.60 17.52 -2.63
C LYS A 279 -2.55 16.64 -1.96
N VAL A 280 -1.27 16.78 -2.31
CA VAL A 280 -0.18 16.12 -1.61
C VAL A 280 -0.11 16.63 -0.17
N ILE A 281 -0.22 15.75 0.81
CA ILE A 281 -0.15 16.06 2.24
C ILE A 281 1.16 15.62 2.87
N ALA A 282 1.87 14.67 2.27
CA ALA A 282 3.19 14.22 2.70
C ALA A 282 4.02 13.76 1.50
N SER A 283 5.35 13.93 1.61
CA SER A 283 6.32 13.47 0.63
C SER A 283 7.50 12.87 1.36
N LEU A 284 7.83 11.62 1.03
CA LEU A 284 8.98 10.87 1.50
C LEU A 284 9.95 10.70 0.34
N ALA A 285 11.17 11.10 0.53
CA ALA A 285 12.29 10.93 -0.40
C ALA A 285 13.59 11.07 0.39
N PRO A 286 14.71 10.50 -0.05
CA PRO A 286 15.99 10.72 0.62
C PRO A 286 16.26 12.23 0.89
N PRO A 287 16.73 12.61 2.10
CA PRO A 287 17.35 11.74 3.12
C PRO A 287 16.37 11.04 4.07
N TYR A 288 15.06 11.27 3.95
CA TYR A 288 14.07 10.58 4.78
C TYR A 288 14.06 9.08 4.49
N LEU A 289 13.76 8.30 5.54
CA LEU A 289 13.48 6.88 5.43
C LEU A 289 12.37 6.65 4.40
N VAL A 290 12.68 5.94 3.35
CA VAL A 290 11.76 5.54 2.28
C VAL A 290 12.30 4.30 1.59
N ASP A 291 11.43 3.44 1.16
CA ASP A 291 11.70 2.30 0.29
C ASP A 291 10.56 2.17 -0.72
N ASN A 292 10.37 1.04 -1.31
CA ASN A 292 9.31 0.70 -2.24
C ASN A 292 7.93 0.68 -1.53
N MET A 293 7.37 1.88 -1.19
CA MET A 293 6.11 1.99 -0.44
C MET A 293 4.94 1.53 -1.30
N GLU A 294 4.30 0.41 -0.92
CA GLU A 294 3.21 -0.21 -1.67
C GLU A 294 1.87 -0.18 -0.94
N GLY A 295 1.83 -0.45 0.36
CA GLY A 295 0.58 -0.54 1.11
C GLY A 295 0.32 0.66 2.01
N ILE A 296 -0.98 1.02 2.19
CA ILE A 296 -1.45 2.05 3.11
C ILE A 296 -2.68 1.56 3.89
N ALA A 297 -2.64 1.71 5.22
CA ALA A 297 -3.77 1.38 6.10
C ALA A 297 -4.11 2.53 7.04
N ILE A 298 -5.35 2.55 7.53
CA ILE A 298 -5.84 3.55 8.48
C ILE A 298 -6.26 2.87 9.76
N THR A 299 -5.82 3.42 10.90
CA THR A 299 -6.33 3.04 12.22
C THR A 299 -6.82 4.27 12.98
N GLN A 300 -7.71 4.02 13.95
CA GLN A 300 -8.15 5.01 14.91
C GLN A 300 -7.86 4.53 16.32
N LYS A 301 -7.29 5.40 17.15
CA LYS A 301 -7.04 5.11 18.57
C LYS A 301 -7.28 6.40 19.37
N THR A 302 -8.13 6.32 20.40
CA THR A 302 -8.45 7.44 21.29
C THR A 302 -8.81 8.75 20.56
N GLY A 303 -9.57 8.62 19.44
CA GLY A 303 -10.00 9.77 18.63
C GLY A 303 -8.95 10.31 17.64
N ALA A 304 -7.72 9.84 17.71
CA ALA A 304 -6.70 10.16 16.71
C ALA A 304 -6.74 9.19 15.52
N THR A 305 -6.45 9.69 14.34
CA THR A 305 -6.34 8.89 13.11
C THR A 305 -4.87 8.69 12.76
N TYR A 306 -4.49 7.46 12.45
CA TYR A 306 -3.15 7.10 12.05
C TYR A 306 -3.14 6.53 10.64
N ILE A 307 -2.16 6.93 9.86
CA ILE A 307 -1.83 6.41 8.54
C ILE A 307 -0.61 5.50 8.71
N TRP A 308 -0.73 4.28 8.22
CA TRP A 308 0.33 3.30 8.18
C TRP A 308 0.76 3.09 6.75
N LEU A 309 2.07 3.05 6.51
CA LEU A 309 2.65 2.69 5.22
C LEU A 309 3.48 1.43 5.39
N ILE A 310 3.47 0.57 4.40
CA ILE A 310 4.37 -0.58 4.33
C ILE A 310 5.10 -0.59 2.99
N SER A 311 6.36 -1.02 3.00
CA SER A 311 7.12 -1.19 1.78
C SER A 311 7.26 -2.66 1.40
N ASP A 312 7.26 -2.92 0.10
CA ASP A 312 7.64 -4.17 -0.49
C ASP A 312 9.17 -4.27 -0.63
N ASN A 313 9.73 -5.39 -0.22
CA ASN A 313 11.16 -5.68 -0.38
C ASN A 313 11.49 -6.41 -1.68
N ASN A 314 10.51 -6.76 -2.52
CA ASN A 314 10.68 -7.52 -3.78
C ASN A 314 11.54 -8.78 -3.60
N PHE A 315 11.53 -9.40 -2.41
CA PHE A 315 12.47 -10.48 -2.03
C PHE A 315 13.94 -10.16 -2.33
N SER A 316 14.30 -8.86 -2.32
CA SER A 316 15.61 -8.33 -2.66
C SER A 316 16.41 -8.03 -1.40
N ILE A 317 17.71 -8.37 -1.40
CA ILE A 317 18.63 -8.00 -0.32
C ILE A 317 18.91 -6.48 -0.26
N PHE A 318 18.51 -5.73 -1.28
CA PHE A 318 18.72 -4.28 -1.37
C PHE A 318 17.51 -3.46 -0.93
N GLN A 319 16.38 -4.12 -0.66
CA GLN A 319 15.13 -3.48 -0.24
C GLN A 319 14.68 -4.06 1.11
N ARG A 320 13.88 -3.31 1.82
CA ARG A 320 13.42 -3.67 3.16
C ARG A 320 11.91 -3.63 3.24
N THR A 321 11.33 -4.50 4.06
CA THR A 321 9.93 -4.37 4.47
C THR A 321 9.87 -3.41 5.66
N ILE A 322 9.48 -2.16 5.40
CA ILE A 322 9.42 -1.07 6.39
C ILE A 322 7.97 -0.76 6.67
N LEU A 323 7.57 -0.81 7.93
CA LEU A 323 6.29 -0.30 8.42
C LEU A 323 6.52 1.08 9.02
N MET A 324 5.72 2.08 8.63
CA MET A 324 5.79 3.44 9.16
C MET A 324 4.44 3.87 9.70
N GLN A 325 4.43 4.59 10.82
CA GLN A 325 3.24 5.17 11.43
C GLN A 325 3.29 6.69 11.41
N PHE A 326 2.21 7.30 10.96
CA PHE A 326 2.01 8.74 10.98
C PHE A 326 0.67 9.08 11.64
N GLN A 327 0.64 10.07 12.50
CA GLN A 327 -0.62 10.66 12.93
C GLN A 327 -1.12 11.65 11.86
N PHE A 328 -2.38 11.49 11.48
CA PHE A 328 -3.10 12.46 10.67
C PHE A 328 -3.73 13.50 11.59
N PRO A 329 -3.29 14.76 11.55
CA PRO A 329 -3.82 15.77 12.47
C PRO A 329 -5.30 16.03 12.20
N PRO A 330 -6.09 16.28 13.24
CA PRO A 330 -7.49 16.66 13.06
C PRO A 330 -7.61 17.94 12.24
N ASP A 331 -8.65 18.03 11.42
CA ASP A 331 -8.94 19.25 10.67
C ASP A 331 -9.18 20.40 11.70
N PRO A 332 -8.46 21.53 11.59
CA PRO A 332 -8.65 22.66 12.49
C PRO A 332 -10.11 23.17 12.55
N LYS A 333 -10.91 22.88 11.51
CA LYS A 333 -12.33 23.25 11.42
C LYS A 333 -13.26 22.31 12.19
N THR A 334 -12.78 21.13 12.61
CA THR A 334 -13.57 20.11 13.33
C THR A 334 -13.33 20.12 14.84
N LYS A 335 -12.65 21.13 15.39
CA LYS A 335 -12.64 21.29 16.84
C LYS A 335 -14.09 21.39 17.32
N LYS A 336 -14.59 20.33 17.99
CA LYS A 336 -15.80 20.43 18.81
C LYS A 336 -15.65 21.64 19.73
N PRO A 337 -16.70 22.49 19.85
CA PRO A 337 -16.68 23.48 20.90
C PRO A 337 -16.42 22.76 22.23
N GLU A 338 -15.42 23.20 22.98
CA GLU A 338 -15.26 22.79 24.37
C GLU A 338 -16.62 22.88 25.03
N ALA A 339 -17.09 21.78 25.61
CA ALA A 339 -18.31 21.79 26.42
C ALA A 339 -18.14 22.90 27.46
N LEU A 340 -18.94 23.94 27.34
CA LEU A 340 -19.06 24.96 28.37
C LEU A 340 -19.28 24.23 29.69
N ALA A 341 -18.34 24.37 30.60
CA ALA A 341 -18.52 23.92 31.97
C ALA A 341 -19.84 24.51 32.47
N ALA A 342 -20.75 23.64 32.89
CA ALA A 342 -22.01 24.06 33.49
C ALA A 342 -21.66 24.95 34.70
N PRO A 343 -22.31 26.11 34.88
CA PRO A 343 -22.10 26.93 36.06
C PRO A 343 -22.47 26.11 37.29
N GLY A 344 -21.51 26.01 38.24
CA GLY A 344 -21.76 25.39 39.54
C GLY A 344 -22.94 26.07 40.23
N PHE A 345 -23.95 25.30 40.55
CA PHE A 345 -24.96 25.72 41.53
C PHE A 345 -24.31 25.62 42.92
N ASP A 346 -23.96 26.75 43.51
CA ASP A 346 -23.74 26.88 44.93
C ASP A 346 -25.07 26.62 45.65
N VAL A 347 -25.14 25.54 46.42
CA VAL A 347 -26.24 25.29 47.36
C VAL A 347 -25.82 25.91 48.70
N LEU A 348 -26.56 26.92 49.11
CA LEU A 348 -26.54 27.46 50.48
C LEU A 348 -27.15 26.46 51.47
#